data_9cb6a9e2c78be91cdfeebb15f8247c53
#
_entry.id   9cb6a9e2c78be91cdfeebb15f8247c53
#
_cell.length_a   1.000
_cell.length_b   1.000
_cell.length_c   1.000
_cell.angle_alpha   90.00
_cell.angle_beta   90.00
_cell.angle_gamma   90.00
#
_symmetry.space_group_name_H-M   'P 1'
#
loop_
_entity.id
_entity.type
_entity.pdbx_description
1 polymer ?
#
loop_
_entity_poly.entity_id
_entity_poly.type
_entity_poly.pdbx_seq_one_letter_code
_entity_poly.pdbx_strand_id
1 'polypeptide(L)'
;MADFLKDEVNSNHDSNILTKEAFQQATRRCRRVTVGNRTARSLEVVIQGHWIDQFDIRLAVVKQESPSLKLQELKKTVMTEACEAFSWSEKELRNRTAVWKGYREIKQAAGWAALVFAGSGIYRYCKYRQGFDEDAMQKLRCFRIRAELASDTIQPQWREMLALAGDNTAVIWTGHPHDWTVSLKENEDPLPLPVTYKQWDANFTFEHLSESRIDTEQWASQDPRQFEFGPEYYCRSCTQRQSMVQEENQCECFPDIYGPNARSACPVQIFRTANGKNNGLIACCAFDAGKAVGEFLGLITKGLADVDVMQSQAGDNEPYQIWQGRCGNFTRFINHSCASNCAFQTFSWLGVQRIVVVSKGVAAGEELTVDYSNHYWDNLDKICLCGEPCCRFKDRRKHKAAEELRRGS
;
A
#
# COMPACT_ATOMS: atom_id res chain seq x y z
N MET A 1 3.41 -22.85 10.77
CA MET A 1 3.26 -23.28 9.35
C MET A 1 4.59 -23.13 8.59
N ALA A 2 5.31 -22.05 8.74
CA ALA A 2 6.67 -21.90 8.19
C ALA A 2 7.67 -22.94 8.74
N ASP A 3 7.66 -23.18 10.05
CA ASP A 3 8.55 -24.18 10.67
C ASP A 3 8.26 -25.59 10.20
N PHE A 4 7.03 -25.90 9.94
CA PHE A 4 6.60 -27.21 9.45
C PHE A 4 7.03 -27.48 7.99
N LEU A 5 7.06 -26.44 7.13
CA LEU A 5 7.61 -26.55 5.77
C LEU A 5 9.14 -26.64 5.78
N LYS A 6 9.81 -26.01 6.77
CA LYS A 6 11.26 -26.11 6.96
C LYS A 6 11.72 -27.53 7.25
N ASP A 7 11.00 -28.27 8.11
CA ASP A 7 11.38 -29.63 8.50
C ASP A 7 11.30 -30.62 7.33
N GLU A 8 10.36 -30.44 6.39
CA GLU A 8 10.23 -31.31 5.21
C GLU A 8 11.21 -30.94 4.08
N VAL A 9 11.59 -29.68 3.94
CA VAL A 9 12.57 -29.24 2.94
C VAL A 9 14.00 -29.58 3.37
N ASN A 10 14.29 -29.49 4.67
CA ASN A 10 15.62 -29.85 5.20
C ASN A 10 15.92 -31.36 5.14
N SER A 11 14.91 -32.23 5.04
CA SER A 11 15.12 -33.68 4.88
C SER A 11 15.55 -34.08 3.46
N ASN A 12 15.48 -33.19 2.46
CA ASN A 12 15.78 -33.48 1.06
C ASN A 12 16.91 -32.58 0.49
N HIS A 13 18.00 -32.40 1.22
CA HIS A 13 19.07 -31.46 0.90
C HIS A 13 19.95 -31.80 -0.34
N ASP A 14 19.67 -32.89 -1.07
CA ASP A 14 20.50 -33.34 -2.21
C ASP A 14 19.87 -33.12 -3.60
N SER A 15 18.68 -32.52 -3.70
CA SER A 15 18.18 -32.10 -5.01
C SER A 15 17.30 -30.85 -4.86
N ASN A 16 17.65 -29.80 -5.61
CA ASN A 16 16.81 -28.60 -5.79
C ASN A 16 15.45 -28.87 -6.47
N ILE A 17 14.95 -30.08 -6.41
CA ILE A 17 13.71 -30.55 -7.00
C ILE A 17 12.75 -30.85 -5.87
N LEU A 18 11.70 -30.00 -5.70
CA LEU A 18 10.55 -30.39 -4.88
C LEU A 18 10.02 -31.73 -5.39
N THR A 19 10.07 -32.75 -4.54
CA THR A 19 9.52 -34.05 -4.94
C THR A 19 8.02 -33.90 -5.19
N LYS A 20 7.49 -34.75 -6.07
CA LYS A 20 6.04 -34.85 -6.35
C LYS A 20 5.21 -34.91 -5.06
N GLU A 21 5.68 -35.70 -4.09
CA GLU A 21 5.04 -35.91 -2.81
C GLU A 21 5.00 -34.62 -1.98
N ALA A 22 6.11 -33.91 -1.85
CA ALA A 22 6.21 -32.64 -1.13
C ALA A 22 5.30 -31.57 -1.75
N PHE A 23 5.28 -31.44 -3.09
CA PHE A 23 4.39 -30.54 -3.80
C PHE A 23 2.91 -30.89 -3.60
N GLN A 24 2.54 -32.16 -3.75
CA GLN A 24 1.15 -32.61 -3.54
C GLN A 24 0.71 -32.40 -2.09
N GLN A 25 1.57 -32.66 -1.14
CA GLN A 25 1.31 -32.52 0.28
C GLN A 25 1.17 -31.02 0.64
N ALA A 26 2.06 -30.15 0.17
CA ALA A 26 1.95 -28.70 0.32
C ALA A 26 0.66 -28.16 -0.30
N THR A 27 0.32 -28.60 -1.52
CA THR A 27 -0.93 -28.20 -2.20
C THR A 27 -2.18 -28.67 -1.45
N ARG A 28 -2.20 -29.90 -0.96
CA ARG A 28 -3.34 -30.44 -0.17
C ARG A 28 -3.50 -29.69 1.15
N ARG A 29 -2.41 -29.35 1.82
CA ARG A 29 -2.43 -28.59 3.08
C ARG A 29 -2.85 -27.15 2.86
N CYS A 30 -2.33 -26.49 1.84
CA CYS A 30 -2.81 -25.16 1.43
C CYS A 30 -4.32 -25.18 1.20
N ARG A 31 -4.86 -26.15 0.48
CA ARG A 31 -6.30 -26.27 0.25
C ARG A 31 -7.11 -26.46 1.52
N ARG A 32 -6.61 -27.18 2.53
CA ARG A 32 -7.30 -27.36 3.82
C ARG A 32 -7.32 -26.10 4.68
N VAL A 33 -6.30 -25.25 4.55
CA VAL A 33 -6.16 -24.00 5.31
C VAL A 33 -6.79 -22.81 4.59
N THR A 34 -7.08 -22.93 3.28
CA THR A 34 -7.48 -21.85 2.38
C THR A 34 -8.93 -21.41 2.47
N VAL A 35 -9.78 -22.09 3.18
CA VAL A 35 -11.15 -21.64 3.34
C VAL A 35 -11.13 -20.40 4.25
N GLY A 36 -10.79 -19.23 3.67
CA GLY A 36 -10.91 -17.95 4.32
C GLY A 36 -9.62 -17.16 4.60
N ASN A 37 -8.41 -17.72 4.40
CA ASN A 37 -7.17 -17.04 4.80
C ASN A 37 -6.35 -16.53 3.60
N ARG A 38 -6.01 -15.19 3.60
CA ARG A 38 -5.13 -14.56 2.59
C ARG A 38 -3.76 -15.22 2.50
N THR A 39 -3.19 -15.63 3.62
CA THR A 39 -1.86 -16.26 3.75
C THR A 39 -1.75 -17.53 2.90
N ALA A 40 -2.80 -18.34 2.90
CA ALA A 40 -2.80 -19.59 2.18
C ALA A 40 -2.89 -19.40 0.65
N ARG A 41 -3.56 -18.34 0.18
CA ARG A 41 -3.57 -17.97 -1.25
C ARG A 41 -2.19 -17.50 -1.71
N SER A 42 -1.49 -16.77 -0.87
CA SER A 42 -0.11 -16.34 -1.14
C SER A 42 0.83 -17.54 -1.26
N LEU A 43 0.69 -18.52 -0.36
CA LEU A 43 1.48 -19.73 -0.41
C LEU A 43 1.19 -20.57 -1.68
N GLU A 44 -0.09 -20.66 -2.08
CA GLU A 44 -0.47 -21.34 -3.33
C GLU A 44 0.20 -20.69 -4.56
N VAL A 45 0.25 -19.37 -4.63
CA VAL A 45 0.92 -18.64 -5.72
C VAL A 45 2.42 -18.90 -5.73
N VAL A 46 3.08 -18.93 -4.55
CA VAL A 46 4.51 -19.24 -4.45
C VAL A 46 4.80 -20.66 -4.92
N ILE A 47 4.00 -21.65 -4.49
CA ILE A 47 4.14 -23.06 -4.93
C ILE A 47 3.93 -23.17 -6.44
N GLN A 48 2.92 -22.51 -6.98
CA GLN A 48 2.67 -22.48 -8.42
C GLN A 48 3.82 -21.83 -9.19
N GLY A 49 4.36 -20.72 -8.65
CA GLY A 49 5.50 -20.05 -9.23
C GLY A 49 6.76 -20.91 -9.25
N HIS A 50 7.07 -21.61 -8.16
CA HIS A 50 8.17 -22.54 -8.10
C HIS A 50 8.04 -23.68 -9.11
N TRP A 51 6.83 -24.21 -9.28
CA TRP A 51 6.56 -25.25 -10.27
C TRP A 51 6.79 -24.74 -11.73
N ILE A 52 6.45 -23.50 -12.03
CA ILE A 52 6.75 -22.89 -13.35
C ILE A 52 8.24 -22.87 -13.61
N ASP A 53 9.04 -22.48 -12.63
CA ASP A 53 10.49 -22.43 -12.77
C ASP A 53 11.08 -23.85 -12.95
N GLN A 54 10.56 -24.86 -12.27
CA GLN A 54 10.94 -26.26 -12.45
C GLN A 54 10.58 -26.81 -13.84
N PHE A 55 9.44 -26.40 -14.40
CA PHE A 55 9.03 -26.80 -15.76
C PHE A 55 10.05 -26.31 -16.81
N ASP A 56 10.52 -25.07 -16.68
CA ASP A 56 11.52 -24.53 -17.60
C ASP A 56 12.89 -25.19 -17.43
N ILE A 57 13.28 -25.48 -16.21
CA ILE A 57 14.50 -26.23 -15.91
C ILE A 57 14.42 -27.62 -16.53
N ARG A 58 13.29 -28.34 -16.33
CA ARG A 58 13.11 -29.65 -16.93
C ARG A 58 13.10 -29.60 -18.45
N LEU A 59 12.47 -28.57 -19.05
CA LEU A 59 12.47 -28.36 -20.49
C LEU A 59 13.91 -28.16 -21.02
N ALA A 60 14.76 -27.43 -20.31
CA ALA A 60 16.16 -27.23 -20.66
C ALA A 60 16.95 -28.55 -20.58
N VAL A 61 16.72 -29.36 -19.55
CA VAL A 61 17.35 -30.69 -19.39
C VAL A 61 16.95 -31.61 -20.53
N VAL A 62 15.65 -31.74 -20.81
CA VAL A 62 15.16 -32.60 -21.93
C VAL A 62 15.69 -32.16 -23.27
N LYS A 63 15.88 -30.84 -23.45
CA LYS A 63 16.53 -30.28 -24.66
C LYS A 63 17.99 -30.70 -24.77
N GLN A 64 18.73 -30.79 -23.66
CA GLN A 64 20.11 -31.28 -23.64
C GLN A 64 20.18 -32.81 -23.89
N GLU A 65 19.24 -33.56 -23.30
CA GLU A 65 19.14 -35.01 -23.48
C GLU A 65 18.74 -35.40 -24.91
N SER A 66 17.95 -34.53 -25.59
CA SER A 66 17.42 -34.81 -26.93
C SER A 66 17.49 -33.57 -27.84
N PRO A 67 18.72 -33.16 -28.27
CA PRO A 67 18.94 -31.93 -29.05
C PRO A 67 18.27 -31.90 -30.43
N SER A 68 17.95 -33.06 -30.98
CA SER A 68 17.33 -33.19 -32.30
C SER A 68 15.81 -32.98 -32.32
N LEU A 69 15.17 -33.01 -31.15
CA LEU A 69 13.72 -32.83 -31.03
C LEU A 69 13.33 -31.35 -31.25
N LYS A 70 12.23 -31.16 -31.95
CA LYS A 70 11.63 -29.85 -32.10
C LYS A 70 11.05 -29.35 -30.79
N LEU A 71 11.04 -28.04 -30.58
CA LEU A 71 10.53 -27.40 -29.34
C LEU A 71 9.13 -27.88 -28.96
N GLN A 72 8.26 -28.16 -29.93
CA GLN A 72 6.90 -28.68 -29.67
C GLN A 72 6.93 -30.10 -29.09
N GLU A 73 7.82 -30.94 -29.55
CA GLU A 73 7.98 -32.33 -29.07
C GLU A 73 8.58 -32.31 -27.66
N LEU A 74 9.60 -31.48 -27.41
CA LEU A 74 10.18 -31.29 -26.10
C LEU A 74 9.13 -30.84 -25.07
N LYS A 75 8.31 -29.83 -25.43
CA LYS A 75 7.21 -29.39 -24.59
C LYS A 75 6.20 -30.49 -24.34
N LYS A 76 5.88 -31.30 -25.35
CA LYS A 76 4.96 -32.43 -25.20
C LYS A 76 5.50 -33.48 -24.22
N THR A 77 6.81 -33.81 -24.30
CA THR A 77 7.46 -34.75 -23.36
C THR A 77 7.36 -34.24 -21.92
N VAL A 78 7.78 -33.01 -21.66
CA VAL A 78 7.71 -32.42 -20.31
C VAL A 78 6.27 -32.31 -19.82
N MET A 79 5.31 -32.02 -20.71
CA MET A 79 3.89 -32.00 -20.36
C MET A 79 3.36 -33.39 -19.98
N THR A 80 3.78 -34.44 -20.71
CA THR A 80 3.39 -35.83 -20.38
C THR A 80 3.95 -36.23 -19.02
N GLU A 81 5.25 -35.98 -18.77
CA GLU A 81 5.90 -36.20 -17.46
C GLU A 81 5.15 -35.47 -16.34
N ALA A 82 4.75 -34.22 -16.56
CA ALA A 82 4.02 -33.42 -15.59
C ALA A 82 2.58 -33.97 -15.34
N CYS A 83 1.88 -34.42 -16.39
CA CYS A 83 0.56 -35.03 -16.25
C CYS A 83 0.63 -36.30 -15.38
N GLU A 84 1.63 -37.14 -15.64
CA GLU A 84 1.86 -38.35 -14.83
C GLU A 84 2.25 -38.01 -13.40
N ALA A 85 3.20 -37.07 -13.24
CA ALA A 85 3.71 -36.68 -11.94
C ALA A 85 2.62 -36.05 -11.05
N PHE A 86 1.75 -35.21 -11.57
CA PHE A 86 0.75 -34.47 -10.80
C PHE A 86 -0.66 -35.03 -10.88
N SER A 87 -0.86 -36.12 -11.62
CA SER A 87 -2.18 -36.73 -11.87
C SER A 87 -3.18 -35.74 -12.44
N TRP A 88 -2.72 -34.91 -13.39
CA TRP A 88 -3.55 -33.94 -14.11
C TRP A 88 -3.90 -34.44 -15.51
N SER A 89 -5.09 -34.05 -15.97
CA SER A 89 -5.41 -34.19 -17.38
C SER A 89 -4.61 -33.20 -18.23
N GLU A 90 -4.34 -33.55 -19.49
CA GLU A 90 -3.65 -32.67 -20.42
C GLU A 90 -4.36 -31.31 -20.58
N LYS A 91 -5.71 -31.30 -20.56
CA LYS A 91 -6.51 -30.07 -20.59
C LYS A 91 -6.27 -29.19 -19.37
N GLU A 92 -6.19 -29.80 -18.20
CA GLU A 92 -5.90 -29.07 -16.95
C GLU A 92 -4.49 -28.51 -16.96
N LEU A 93 -3.51 -29.29 -17.38
CA LEU A 93 -2.13 -28.85 -17.52
C LEU A 93 -1.99 -27.69 -18.51
N ARG A 94 -2.61 -27.76 -19.70
CA ARG A 94 -2.60 -26.69 -20.69
C ARG A 94 -3.22 -25.40 -20.15
N ASN A 95 -4.32 -25.47 -19.44
CA ASN A 95 -4.92 -24.30 -18.79
C ASN A 95 -3.99 -23.67 -17.77
N ARG A 96 -3.34 -24.49 -16.95
CA ARG A 96 -2.37 -24.01 -15.95
C ARG A 96 -1.14 -23.41 -16.61
N THR A 97 -0.59 -24.06 -17.64
CA THR A 97 0.59 -23.55 -18.38
C THR A 97 0.29 -22.17 -19.02
N ALA A 98 -0.91 -21.99 -19.58
CA ALA A 98 -1.29 -20.69 -20.15
C ALA A 98 -1.35 -19.56 -19.08
N VAL A 99 -1.86 -19.89 -17.90
CA VAL A 99 -1.87 -18.96 -16.75
C VAL A 99 -0.46 -18.68 -16.25
N TRP A 100 0.40 -19.70 -16.19
CA TRP A 100 1.77 -19.59 -15.69
C TRP A 100 2.65 -18.72 -16.58
N LYS A 101 2.44 -18.73 -17.88
CA LYS A 101 3.14 -17.79 -18.75
C LYS A 101 2.92 -16.34 -18.30
N GLY A 102 1.69 -15.97 -17.98
CA GLY A 102 1.36 -14.66 -17.45
C GLY A 102 1.98 -14.39 -16.08
N TYR A 103 1.95 -15.37 -15.19
CA TYR A 103 2.60 -15.25 -13.87
C TYR A 103 4.09 -15.00 -14.00
N ARG A 104 4.79 -15.69 -14.92
CA ARG A 104 6.22 -15.47 -15.17
C ARG A 104 6.50 -14.05 -15.66
N GLU A 105 5.72 -13.57 -16.61
CA GLU A 105 5.86 -12.20 -17.13
C GLU A 105 5.66 -11.17 -16.01
N ILE A 106 4.67 -11.37 -15.13
CA ILE A 106 4.45 -10.50 -13.97
C ILE A 106 5.58 -10.63 -12.94
N LYS A 107 6.06 -11.85 -12.66
CA LYS A 107 7.22 -12.07 -11.77
C LYS A 107 8.45 -11.32 -12.29
N GLN A 108 8.72 -11.38 -13.58
CA GLN A 108 9.84 -10.67 -14.19
C GLN A 108 9.69 -9.15 -14.12
N ALA A 109 8.48 -8.63 -14.35
CA ALA A 109 8.22 -7.20 -14.31
C ALA A 109 8.17 -6.64 -12.88
N ALA A 110 7.46 -7.30 -11.96
CA ALA A 110 7.07 -6.74 -10.68
C ALA A 110 7.45 -7.60 -9.46
N GLY A 111 8.23 -8.67 -9.68
CA GLY A 111 8.69 -9.55 -8.61
C GLY A 111 7.59 -10.45 -8.00
N TRP A 112 8.00 -11.27 -7.05
CA TRP A 112 7.11 -12.21 -6.34
C TRP A 112 6.02 -11.52 -5.52
N ALA A 113 6.33 -10.35 -4.95
CA ALA A 113 5.38 -9.62 -4.14
C ALA A 113 4.10 -9.29 -4.91
N ALA A 114 4.21 -8.86 -6.17
CA ALA A 114 3.05 -8.58 -7.01
C ALA A 114 2.17 -9.82 -7.25
N LEU A 115 2.77 -11.00 -7.39
CA LEU A 115 2.03 -12.27 -7.52
C LEU A 115 1.34 -12.67 -6.23
N VAL A 116 2.05 -12.58 -5.11
CA VAL A 116 1.55 -12.99 -3.78
C VAL A 116 0.36 -12.15 -3.34
N PHE A 117 0.38 -10.84 -3.64
CA PHE A 117 -0.62 -9.88 -3.13
C PHE A 117 -1.71 -9.50 -4.13
N ALA A 118 -1.55 -9.81 -5.42
CA ALA A 118 -2.57 -9.49 -6.44
C ALA A 118 -3.88 -10.30 -6.31
N GLY A 119 -3.86 -11.38 -5.54
CA GLY A 119 -5.05 -12.19 -5.25
C GLY A 119 -5.67 -12.87 -6.47
N SER A 120 -6.96 -13.21 -6.39
CA SER A 120 -7.67 -13.97 -7.43
C SER A 120 -7.84 -13.24 -8.78
N GLY A 121 -7.71 -11.91 -8.77
CA GLY A 121 -7.81 -11.09 -9.99
C GLY A 121 -6.70 -11.40 -10.99
N ILE A 122 -5.49 -11.67 -10.51
CA ILE A 122 -4.34 -11.96 -11.36
C ILE A 122 -4.51 -13.24 -12.19
N TYR A 123 -5.21 -14.23 -11.66
CA TYR A 123 -5.51 -15.45 -12.40
C TYR A 123 -6.31 -15.16 -13.67
N ARG A 124 -7.36 -14.34 -13.55
CA ARG A 124 -8.20 -13.97 -14.70
C ARG A 124 -7.41 -13.13 -15.71
N TYR A 125 -6.63 -12.18 -15.24
CA TYR A 125 -5.75 -11.34 -16.03
C TYR A 125 -4.76 -12.18 -16.84
N CYS A 126 -4.05 -13.12 -16.22
CA CYS A 126 -3.12 -14.01 -16.90
C CYS A 126 -3.81 -14.99 -17.85
N LYS A 127 -5.00 -15.51 -17.47
CA LYS A 127 -5.74 -16.50 -18.24
C LYS A 127 -6.28 -15.91 -19.57
N TYR A 128 -6.86 -14.74 -19.51
CA TYR A 128 -7.54 -14.11 -20.66
C TYR A 128 -6.65 -13.10 -21.38
N ARG A 129 -5.52 -12.75 -20.80
CA ARG A 129 -4.55 -11.74 -21.28
C ARG A 129 -5.19 -10.41 -21.68
N GLN A 130 -6.30 -10.10 -21.10
CA GLN A 130 -7.00 -8.84 -21.31
C GLN A 130 -6.25 -7.71 -20.56
N GLY A 131 -5.82 -6.67 -21.26
CA GLY A 131 -5.00 -5.61 -20.72
C GLY A 131 -3.54 -6.02 -20.43
N PHE A 132 -3.05 -7.11 -21.05
CA PHE A 132 -1.68 -7.61 -20.91
C PHE A 132 -0.81 -7.00 -22.04
N ASP A 133 -0.59 -5.69 -21.95
CA ASP A 133 0.19 -4.89 -22.90
C ASP A 133 1.45 -4.30 -22.24
N GLU A 134 2.28 -3.64 -23.00
CA GLU A 134 3.55 -3.07 -22.50
C GLU A 134 3.31 -1.92 -21.50
N ASP A 135 2.25 -1.14 -21.66
CA ASP A 135 1.90 -0.07 -20.71
C ASP A 135 1.54 -0.66 -19.34
N ALA A 136 0.74 -1.74 -19.30
CA ALA A 136 0.44 -2.46 -18.06
C ALA A 136 1.71 -3.07 -17.45
N MET A 137 2.61 -3.63 -18.26
CA MET A 137 3.88 -4.17 -17.78
C MET A 137 4.79 -3.09 -17.23
N GLN A 138 4.84 -1.93 -17.86
CA GLN A 138 5.60 -0.78 -17.37
C GLN A 138 5.06 -0.28 -16.02
N LYS A 139 3.74 -0.18 -15.87
CA LYS A 139 3.10 0.15 -14.58
C LYS A 139 3.45 -0.87 -13.50
N LEU A 140 3.49 -2.15 -13.84
CA LEU A 140 3.90 -3.21 -12.91
C LEU A 140 5.37 -3.09 -12.50
N ARG A 141 6.30 -2.77 -13.43
CA ARG A 141 7.72 -2.51 -13.11
C ARG A 141 7.86 -1.37 -12.10
N CYS A 142 7.18 -0.25 -12.34
CA CYS A 142 7.15 0.89 -11.42
C CYS A 142 6.51 0.55 -10.06
N PHE A 143 5.67 -0.48 -9.99
CA PHE A 143 5.00 -0.92 -8.77
C PHE A 143 5.83 -1.90 -7.94
N ARG A 144 6.88 -2.52 -8.48
CA ARG A 144 7.64 -3.61 -7.87
C ARG A 144 8.07 -3.31 -6.43
N ILE A 145 8.80 -2.24 -6.22
CA ILE A 145 9.35 -1.88 -4.91
C ILE A 145 8.23 -1.61 -3.89
N ARG A 146 7.15 -0.95 -4.32
CA ARG A 146 5.98 -0.68 -3.46
C ARG A 146 5.26 -1.96 -3.06
N ALA A 147 5.17 -2.92 -3.99
CA ALA A 147 4.59 -4.23 -3.71
C ALA A 147 5.43 -5.00 -2.68
N GLU A 148 6.75 -4.94 -2.76
CA GLU A 148 7.66 -5.57 -1.80
C GLU A 148 7.56 -4.94 -0.42
N LEU A 149 7.57 -3.60 -0.32
CA LEU A 149 7.37 -2.87 0.93
C LEU A 149 6.03 -3.21 1.60
N ALA A 150 4.94 -3.18 0.83
CA ALA A 150 3.62 -3.53 1.34
C ALA A 150 3.56 -4.99 1.79
N SER A 151 4.25 -5.87 1.08
CA SER A 151 4.31 -7.30 1.39
C SER A 151 5.07 -7.57 2.68
N ASP A 152 6.22 -6.95 2.86
CA ASP A 152 7.04 -7.08 4.07
C ASP A 152 6.30 -6.62 5.32
N THR A 153 5.41 -5.65 5.17
CA THR A 153 4.60 -5.13 6.28
C THR A 153 3.38 -5.98 6.58
N ILE A 154 2.62 -6.35 5.53
CA ILE A 154 1.35 -7.06 5.71
C ILE A 154 1.61 -8.51 6.10
N GLN A 155 2.70 -9.10 5.63
CA GLN A 155 2.99 -10.51 5.79
C GLN A 155 4.49 -10.82 5.71
N PRO A 156 5.28 -10.48 6.75
CA PRO A 156 6.74 -10.62 6.75
C PRO A 156 7.22 -12.03 6.36
N GLN A 157 6.44 -13.07 6.69
CA GLN A 157 6.76 -14.47 6.40
C GLN A 157 6.74 -14.83 4.90
N TRP A 158 6.26 -13.93 4.01
CA TRP A 158 6.24 -14.23 2.58
C TRP A 158 7.65 -14.47 2.01
N ARG A 159 8.68 -13.83 2.57
CA ARG A 159 10.07 -14.04 2.16
C ARG A 159 10.63 -15.39 2.59
N GLU A 160 10.22 -15.88 3.75
CA GLU A 160 10.55 -17.25 4.18
C GLU A 160 9.94 -18.27 3.22
N MET A 161 8.70 -18.05 2.78
CA MET A 161 8.04 -18.88 1.77
C MET A 161 8.76 -18.83 0.42
N LEU A 162 9.26 -17.67 0.00
CA LEU A 162 10.09 -17.55 -1.20
C LEU A 162 11.42 -18.31 -1.08
N ALA A 163 12.08 -18.24 0.07
CA ALA A 163 13.31 -18.98 0.33
C ALA A 163 13.09 -20.51 0.20
N LEU A 164 11.91 -21.02 0.64
CA LEU A 164 11.52 -22.40 0.43
C LEU A 164 11.31 -22.76 -1.05
N ALA A 165 10.96 -21.79 -1.89
CA ALA A 165 10.85 -21.93 -3.34
C ALA A 165 12.20 -21.73 -4.07
N GLY A 166 13.30 -21.57 -3.33
CA GLY A 166 14.64 -21.42 -3.91
C GLY A 166 14.95 -19.98 -4.39
N ASP A 167 14.10 -19.01 -4.08
CA ASP A 167 14.29 -17.62 -4.50
C ASP A 167 14.74 -16.75 -3.30
N ASN A 168 16.01 -16.39 -3.27
CA ASN A 168 16.57 -15.52 -2.23
C ASN A 168 16.54 -14.06 -2.70
N THR A 169 15.59 -13.30 -2.24
CA THR A 169 15.60 -11.85 -2.45
C THR A 169 16.49 -11.18 -1.41
N ALA A 170 17.49 -10.44 -1.87
CA ALA A 170 18.61 -9.97 -1.03
C ALA A 170 18.24 -8.83 -0.06
N VAL A 171 17.17 -8.09 -0.28
CA VAL A 171 16.84 -6.91 0.51
C VAL A 171 15.50 -7.12 1.21
N ILE A 172 15.52 -7.00 2.54
CA ILE A 172 14.30 -7.03 3.38
C ILE A 172 14.05 -5.61 3.89
N TRP A 173 12.87 -5.09 3.59
CA TRP A 173 12.41 -3.79 4.10
C TRP A 173 11.74 -4.01 5.45
N THR A 174 12.43 -3.67 6.54
CA THR A 174 11.91 -3.85 7.90
C THR A 174 11.22 -2.60 8.41
N GLY A 175 10.26 -2.76 9.30
CA GLY A 175 9.54 -1.68 9.96
C GLY A 175 8.14 -1.44 9.39
N HIS A 176 7.62 -0.24 9.59
CA HIS A 176 6.33 0.17 9.05
C HIS A 176 6.45 0.52 7.54
N PRO A 177 5.43 0.27 6.68
CA PRO A 177 5.50 0.58 5.25
C PRO A 177 5.79 2.05 4.97
N HIS A 178 5.36 2.92 5.87
CA HIS A 178 5.59 4.36 5.78
C HIS A 178 6.89 4.82 6.45
N ASP A 179 7.77 3.91 6.88
CA ASP A 179 9.15 4.23 7.25
C ASP A 179 10.05 4.44 6.02
N TRP A 180 9.52 4.13 4.84
CA TRP A 180 10.24 4.15 3.59
C TRP A 180 9.61 5.11 2.57
N THR A 181 10.45 5.83 1.86
CA THR A 181 10.07 6.74 0.77
C THR A 181 10.54 6.17 -0.55
N VAL A 182 9.63 5.93 -1.49
CA VAL A 182 9.96 5.41 -2.82
C VAL A 182 10.24 6.55 -3.81
N SER A 183 11.08 6.28 -4.80
CA SER A 183 11.23 7.12 -5.98
C SER A 183 10.20 6.74 -7.04
N LEU A 184 9.79 7.71 -7.87
CA LEU A 184 9.02 7.42 -9.08
C LEU A 184 9.91 7.01 -10.26
N LYS A 185 11.22 7.17 -10.13
CA LYS A 185 12.18 6.70 -11.13
C LYS A 185 12.41 5.21 -10.99
N GLU A 186 12.61 4.56 -12.12
CA GLU A 186 12.91 3.13 -12.15
C GLU A 186 14.28 2.85 -11.51
N ASN A 187 14.37 1.72 -10.82
CA ASN A 187 15.60 1.17 -10.24
C ASN A 187 16.25 2.02 -9.13
N GLU A 188 15.56 2.98 -8.54
CA GLU A 188 16.03 3.63 -7.32
C GLU A 188 15.48 2.89 -6.09
N ASP A 189 16.39 2.51 -5.19
CA ASP A 189 16.01 1.88 -3.93
C ASP A 189 15.23 2.84 -3.02
N PRO A 190 14.26 2.34 -2.23
CA PRO A 190 13.58 3.12 -1.22
C PRO A 190 14.57 3.69 -0.21
N LEU A 191 14.33 4.92 0.21
CA LEU A 191 15.10 5.59 1.24
C LEU A 191 14.33 5.55 2.57
N PRO A 192 15.01 5.33 3.71
CA PRO A 192 14.39 5.52 5.02
C PRO A 192 13.83 6.95 5.15
N LEU A 193 12.61 7.07 5.66
CA LEU A 193 11.92 8.35 5.82
C LEU A 193 12.79 9.43 6.50
N PRO A 194 13.51 9.15 7.60
CA PRO A 194 14.35 10.14 8.25
C PRO A 194 15.46 10.69 7.36
N VAL A 195 15.99 9.87 6.43
CA VAL A 195 17.04 10.30 5.50
C VAL A 195 16.55 11.43 4.59
N THR A 196 15.27 11.42 4.24
CA THR A 196 14.68 12.44 3.37
C THR A 196 14.50 13.81 4.04
N TYR A 197 14.68 13.89 5.35
CA TYR A 197 14.58 15.11 6.15
C TYR A 197 15.93 15.65 6.66
N LYS A 198 17.03 14.91 6.49
CA LYS A 198 18.34 15.23 7.09
C LYS A 198 18.85 16.65 6.82
N GLN A 199 18.52 17.22 5.68
CA GLN A 199 18.97 18.58 5.33
C GLN A 199 18.21 19.68 6.10
N TRP A 200 17.05 19.38 6.68
CA TRP A 200 16.23 20.32 7.46
C TRP A 200 16.23 20.00 8.94
N ASP A 201 16.24 18.71 9.28
CA ASP A 201 16.26 18.21 10.64
C ASP A 201 17.07 16.90 10.70
N ALA A 202 18.32 17.01 11.15
CA ALA A 202 19.23 15.85 11.24
C ALA A 202 18.75 14.76 12.21
N ASN A 203 17.91 15.13 13.18
CA ASN A 203 17.33 14.26 14.21
C ASN A 203 15.86 13.96 13.96
N PHE A 204 15.39 14.09 12.73
CA PHE A 204 14.01 13.81 12.41
C PHE A 204 13.65 12.35 12.72
N THR A 205 12.59 12.17 13.51
CA THR A 205 11.96 10.89 13.79
C THR A 205 10.46 11.03 13.57
N PHE A 206 9.80 9.94 13.21
CA PHE A 206 8.36 9.94 13.04
C PHE A 206 7.77 8.69 13.68
N GLU A 207 6.80 8.88 14.55
CA GLU A 207 6.05 7.82 15.23
C GLU A 207 4.70 7.64 14.52
N HIS A 208 4.44 6.41 14.07
CA HIS A 208 3.16 6.08 13.43
C HIS A 208 2.08 5.85 14.50
N LEU A 209 0.97 6.56 14.36
CA LEU A 209 -0.17 6.47 15.26
C LEU A 209 -1.31 5.70 14.58
N SER A 210 -1.95 4.80 15.34
CA SER A 210 -3.23 4.17 14.96
C SER A 210 -4.44 5.01 15.41
N GLU A 211 -4.24 5.89 16.41
CA GLU A 211 -5.20 6.87 16.92
C GLU A 211 -4.48 8.16 17.30
N SER A 212 -5.21 9.28 17.27
CA SER A 212 -4.65 10.56 17.73
C SER A 212 -4.31 10.50 19.22
N ARG A 213 -3.18 11.08 19.58
CA ARG A 213 -2.72 11.20 20.97
C ARG A 213 -3.18 12.53 21.55
N ILE A 214 -3.66 12.53 22.79
CA ILE A 214 -4.00 13.76 23.50
C ILE A 214 -2.76 14.30 24.19
N ASP A 215 -2.51 15.60 24.02
CA ASP A 215 -1.49 16.34 24.75
C ASP A 215 -1.96 16.57 26.19
N THR A 216 -1.47 15.76 27.11
CA THR A 216 -1.90 15.78 28.52
C THR A 216 -1.45 17.05 29.25
N GLU A 217 -0.43 17.76 28.76
CA GLU A 217 -0.01 19.04 29.35
C GLU A 217 -1.03 20.15 29.03
N GLN A 218 -1.67 20.07 27.85
CA GLN A 218 -2.64 21.07 27.39
C GLN A 218 -4.09 20.74 27.80
N TRP A 219 -4.43 19.45 27.85
CA TRP A 219 -5.81 18.98 27.97
C TRP A 219 -6.06 18.15 29.22
N ALA A 220 -5.03 17.87 30.06
CA ALA A 220 -5.09 16.93 31.16
C ALA A 220 -5.67 15.56 30.72
N SER A 221 -6.83 15.17 31.22
CA SER A 221 -7.53 13.94 30.85
C SER A 221 -8.70 14.16 29.90
N GLN A 222 -8.93 15.40 29.45
CA GLN A 222 -10.06 15.72 28.58
C GLN A 222 -9.66 15.61 27.11
N ASP A 223 -10.49 14.96 26.32
CA ASP A 223 -10.35 14.99 24.85
C ASP A 223 -11.25 16.10 24.29
N PRO A 224 -10.70 17.20 23.74
CA PRO A 224 -11.49 18.33 23.25
C PRO A 224 -12.35 17.96 22.03
N ARG A 225 -12.12 16.79 21.44
CA ARG A 225 -12.90 16.27 20.29
C ARG A 225 -14.20 15.60 20.74
N GLN A 226 -14.29 15.22 22.03
CA GLN A 226 -15.46 14.55 22.58
C GLN A 226 -16.61 15.53 22.77
N PHE A 227 -17.79 15.11 22.42
CA PHE A 227 -19.05 15.81 22.71
C PHE A 227 -20.18 14.79 22.86
N GLU A 228 -21.14 15.12 23.69
CA GLU A 228 -22.29 14.25 23.90
C GLU A 228 -23.26 14.37 22.71
N PHE A 229 -23.64 13.24 22.16
CA PHE A 229 -24.77 13.18 21.25
C PHE A 229 -26.08 13.35 22.01
N GLY A 230 -26.89 14.27 21.60
CA GLY A 230 -28.32 14.26 22.01
C GLY A 230 -28.99 12.98 21.51
N PRO A 231 -30.17 12.64 22.04
CA PRO A 231 -30.88 11.41 21.71
C PRO A 231 -31.24 11.28 20.21
N GLU A 232 -31.19 12.38 19.47
CA GLU A 232 -31.47 12.48 18.05
C GLU A 232 -30.30 13.10 17.28
N TYR A 233 -29.13 12.48 17.36
CA TYR A 233 -27.99 12.91 16.57
C TYR A 233 -27.89 12.10 15.27
N TYR A 234 -27.88 12.80 14.14
CA TYR A 234 -27.84 12.22 12.81
C TYR A 234 -26.54 12.56 12.08
N CYS A 235 -26.00 11.59 11.37
CA CYS A 235 -24.84 11.78 10.52
C CYS A 235 -25.12 12.81 9.43
N ARG A 236 -24.25 13.80 9.29
CA ARG A 236 -24.40 14.84 8.25
C ARG A 236 -24.21 14.29 6.81
N SER A 237 -23.56 13.14 6.65
CA SER A 237 -23.29 12.55 5.33
C SER A 237 -24.38 11.58 4.88
N CYS A 238 -24.84 10.68 5.74
CA CYS A 238 -25.81 9.63 5.37
C CYS A 238 -27.21 9.82 6.02
N THR A 239 -27.37 10.82 6.87
CA THR A 239 -28.62 11.10 7.61
C THR A 239 -29.10 9.97 8.54
N GLN A 240 -28.27 8.93 8.75
CA GLN A 240 -28.56 7.86 9.69
C GLN A 240 -28.26 8.29 11.12
N ARG A 241 -28.98 7.68 12.08
CA ARG A 241 -28.79 7.94 13.51
C ARG A 241 -27.39 7.48 13.94
N GLN A 242 -26.72 8.32 14.72
CA GLN A 242 -25.46 7.98 15.39
C GLN A 242 -25.69 7.78 16.89
N SER A 243 -24.95 6.84 17.47
CA SER A 243 -24.93 6.55 18.90
C SER A 243 -23.50 6.62 19.43
N MET A 244 -23.35 6.85 20.74
CA MET A 244 -22.10 6.69 21.48
C MET A 244 -21.71 5.22 21.62
N VAL A 245 -22.65 4.30 21.41
CA VAL A 245 -22.47 2.85 21.48
C VAL A 245 -22.43 2.30 20.07
N GLN A 246 -21.38 1.55 19.75
CA GLN A 246 -21.13 1.09 18.38
C GLN A 246 -22.25 0.20 17.83
N GLU A 247 -22.80 -0.69 18.67
CA GLU A 247 -23.87 -1.62 18.30
C GLU A 247 -25.19 -0.93 17.98
N GLU A 248 -25.40 0.27 18.50
CA GLU A 248 -26.59 1.09 18.26
C GLU A 248 -26.40 2.10 17.11
N ASN A 249 -25.17 2.26 16.61
CA ASN A 249 -24.83 3.22 15.58
C ASN A 249 -25.30 2.72 14.22
N GLN A 250 -26.24 3.45 13.59
CA GLN A 250 -26.80 3.11 12.28
C GLN A 250 -26.00 3.72 11.12
N CYS A 251 -25.03 4.58 11.43
CA CYS A 251 -24.18 5.21 10.42
C CYS A 251 -23.10 4.23 9.94
N GLU A 252 -23.07 3.91 8.67
CA GLU A 252 -22.07 3.09 8.01
C GLU A 252 -21.11 3.92 7.12
N CYS A 253 -20.96 5.21 7.39
CA CYS A 253 -19.99 6.03 6.67
C CYS A 253 -18.57 5.59 6.99
N PHE A 254 -17.73 5.53 5.95
CA PHE A 254 -16.32 5.18 6.04
C PHE A 254 -16.03 3.81 6.70
N PRO A 255 -16.67 2.74 6.23
CA PRO A 255 -16.56 1.40 6.85
C PRO A 255 -15.14 0.82 6.76
N ASP A 256 -14.30 1.35 5.85
CA ASP A 256 -12.88 0.97 5.73
C ASP A 256 -12.02 1.55 6.87
N ILE A 257 -12.50 2.57 7.60
CA ILE A 257 -11.81 3.20 8.74
C ILE A 257 -12.49 2.88 10.07
N TYR A 258 -13.83 2.92 10.10
CA TYR A 258 -14.63 2.77 11.31
C TYR A 258 -15.50 1.52 11.26
N GLY A 259 -15.73 0.93 12.42
CA GLY A 259 -16.60 -0.25 12.54
C GLY A 259 -15.83 -1.58 12.47
N PRO A 260 -16.55 -2.71 12.48
CA PRO A 260 -15.97 -4.05 12.66
C PRO A 260 -15.15 -4.52 11.45
N ASN A 261 -15.33 -3.90 10.30
CA ASN A 261 -14.61 -4.22 9.06
C ASN A 261 -13.51 -3.22 8.72
N ALA A 262 -13.15 -2.34 9.65
CA ALA A 262 -12.08 -1.36 9.46
C ALA A 262 -10.77 -2.05 9.04
N ARG A 263 -10.12 -1.49 8.01
CA ARG A 263 -8.88 -2.04 7.47
C ARG A 263 -7.69 -1.40 8.17
N SER A 264 -6.72 -2.23 8.58
CA SER A 264 -5.49 -1.73 9.20
C SER A 264 -4.51 -1.09 8.21
N ALA A 265 -4.64 -1.35 6.91
CA ALA A 265 -3.72 -0.87 5.89
C ALA A 265 -4.45 -0.14 4.75
N CYS A 266 -4.07 1.11 4.52
CA CYS A 266 -4.49 1.88 3.36
C CYS A 266 -3.51 1.65 2.20
N PRO A 267 -3.98 1.44 0.95
CA PRO A 267 -3.11 1.20 -0.20
C PRO A 267 -2.50 2.51 -0.73
N VAL A 268 -1.67 3.14 0.07
CA VAL A 268 -0.92 4.37 -0.24
C VAL A 268 0.56 4.18 0.06
N GLN A 269 1.42 4.96 -0.58
CA GLN A 269 2.87 4.92 -0.36
C GLN A 269 3.44 6.34 -0.33
N ILE A 270 4.38 6.57 0.59
CA ILE A 270 5.16 7.81 0.62
C ILE A 270 6.17 7.79 -0.54
N PHE A 271 6.26 8.87 -1.29
CA PHE A 271 7.19 9.00 -2.41
C PHE A 271 7.91 10.35 -2.41
N ARG A 272 9.08 10.40 -3.06
CA ARG A 272 9.82 11.64 -3.30
C ARG A 272 9.19 12.40 -4.44
N THR A 273 8.79 13.65 -4.19
CA THR A 273 8.27 14.53 -5.23
C THR A 273 9.40 15.14 -6.04
N ALA A 274 9.15 15.40 -7.32
CA ALA A 274 10.12 16.06 -8.20
C ALA A 274 10.10 17.59 -8.12
N ASN A 275 9.10 18.17 -7.44
CA ASN A 275 8.77 19.61 -7.49
C ASN A 275 9.14 20.40 -6.22
N GLY A 276 10.00 19.84 -5.36
CA GLY A 276 10.49 20.51 -4.15
C GLY A 276 9.55 20.42 -2.93
N LYS A 277 8.40 19.75 -3.03
CA LYS A 277 7.50 19.51 -1.89
C LYS A 277 8.04 18.50 -0.87
N ASN A 278 9.24 17.99 -1.05
CA ASN A 278 9.88 16.92 -0.32
C ASN A 278 9.21 15.57 -0.55
N ASN A 279 8.40 15.09 0.38
CA ASN A 279 7.66 13.85 0.25
C ASN A 279 6.20 14.12 -0.08
N GLY A 280 5.58 13.21 -0.79
CA GLY A 280 4.16 13.19 -1.11
C GLY A 280 3.55 11.81 -0.82
N LEU A 281 2.27 11.68 -1.00
CA LEU A 281 1.54 10.44 -0.86
C LEU A 281 0.95 10.04 -2.20
N ILE A 282 1.24 8.82 -2.66
CA ILE A 282 0.73 8.27 -3.92
C ILE A 282 -0.30 7.19 -3.66
N ALA A 283 -1.36 7.17 -4.46
CA ALA A 283 -2.37 6.12 -4.46
C ALA A 283 -1.82 4.84 -5.12
N CYS A 284 -1.80 3.71 -4.41
CA CYS A 284 -1.40 2.42 -4.97
C CYS A 284 -2.54 1.71 -5.71
N CYS A 285 -3.79 2.11 -5.47
CA CYS A 285 -4.98 1.70 -6.22
C CYS A 285 -5.87 2.91 -6.47
N ALA A 286 -6.88 2.77 -7.32
CA ALA A 286 -7.88 3.82 -7.51
C ALA A 286 -8.76 3.97 -6.25
N PHE A 287 -9.10 5.21 -5.92
CA PHE A 287 -10.09 5.56 -4.90
C PHE A 287 -11.27 6.24 -5.58
N ASP A 288 -12.43 5.65 -5.50
CA ASP A 288 -13.67 6.25 -5.99
C ASP A 288 -14.02 7.52 -5.22
N ALA A 289 -14.79 8.40 -5.83
CA ALA A 289 -15.29 9.60 -5.16
C ALA A 289 -16.14 9.24 -3.93
N GLY A 290 -15.92 9.94 -2.82
CA GLY A 290 -16.57 9.67 -1.53
C GLY A 290 -15.88 8.59 -0.68
N LYS A 291 -14.88 7.86 -1.20
CA LYS A 291 -14.12 6.89 -0.42
C LYS A 291 -13.16 7.59 0.54
N ALA A 292 -13.10 7.09 1.78
CA ALA A 292 -12.11 7.52 2.75
C ALA A 292 -10.73 6.98 2.38
N VAL A 293 -9.74 7.87 2.36
CA VAL A 293 -8.31 7.52 2.24
C VAL A 293 -7.75 7.18 3.63
N GLY A 294 -8.08 7.97 4.63
CA GLY A 294 -7.64 7.76 6.01
C GLY A 294 -8.11 8.87 6.94
N GLU A 295 -7.99 8.64 8.23
CA GLU A 295 -8.20 9.66 9.25
C GLU A 295 -6.93 10.50 9.43
N PHE A 296 -7.08 11.82 9.62
CA PHE A 296 -5.98 12.74 9.89
C PHE A 296 -5.58 12.65 11.37
N LEU A 297 -4.59 11.81 11.66
CA LEU A 297 -4.13 11.49 13.01
C LEU A 297 -2.90 12.31 13.40
N GLY A 298 -2.84 12.75 14.64
CA GLY A 298 -1.70 13.48 15.20
C GLY A 298 -1.83 13.72 16.68
N LEU A 299 -0.99 14.62 17.23
CA LEU A 299 -1.09 15.10 18.59
C LEU A 299 -2.21 16.15 18.66
N ILE A 300 -3.20 15.91 19.51
CA ILE A 300 -4.27 16.86 19.80
C ILE A 300 -3.76 17.83 20.87
N THR A 301 -3.49 19.06 20.47
CA THR A 301 -2.88 20.09 21.31
C THR A 301 -3.54 21.45 21.10
N LYS A 302 -3.00 22.51 21.66
CA LYS A 302 -3.39 23.90 21.43
C LYS A 302 -2.21 24.86 21.60
N GLY A 303 -2.35 26.09 21.12
CA GLY A 303 -1.37 27.16 21.33
C GLY A 303 -0.10 27.07 20.46
N LEU A 304 -0.02 26.14 19.50
CA LEU A 304 1.09 26.11 18.57
C LEU A 304 0.94 27.22 17.52
N ALA A 305 2.02 27.97 17.30
CA ALA A 305 2.12 29.01 16.28
C ALA A 305 3.30 28.72 15.33
N ASP A 306 3.27 29.26 14.14
CA ASP A 306 4.34 29.19 13.12
C ASP A 306 4.74 27.76 12.69
N VAL A 307 3.86 26.80 12.95
CA VAL A 307 4.03 25.38 12.54
C VAL A 307 2.82 24.87 11.76
N ASP A 308 3.04 23.80 11.01
CA ASP A 308 1.99 23.16 10.23
C ASP A 308 1.02 22.40 11.16
N VAL A 309 -0.15 22.96 11.42
CA VAL A 309 -1.21 22.38 12.23
C VAL A 309 -2.55 22.49 11.53
N MET A 310 -3.42 21.53 11.76
CA MET A 310 -4.83 21.64 11.42
C MET A 310 -5.61 22.15 12.63
N GLN A 311 -6.35 23.24 12.48
CA GLN A 311 -7.26 23.75 13.51
C GLN A 311 -8.65 23.16 13.33
N SER A 312 -9.29 22.80 14.41
CA SER A 312 -10.65 22.28 14.43
C SER A 312 -11.35 22.58 15.77
N GLN A 313 -12.66 22.37 15.79
CA GLN A 313 -13.49 22.57 16.97
C GLN A 313 -14.65 21.56 16.94
N ALA A 314 -14.90 20.91 18.06
CA ALA A 314 -16.01 19.97 18.22
C ALA A 314 -17.19 20.65 18.95
N GLY A 315 -18.26 20.92 18.20
CA GLY A 315 -19.41 21.64 18.74
C GLY A 315 -19.02 22.98 19.34
N ASP A 316 -19.42 23.21 20.58
CA ASP A 316 -19.10 24.43 21.36
C ASP A 316 -17.85 24.27 22.23
N ASN A 317 -17.12 23.16 22.12
CA ASN A 317 -15.88 22.93 22.87
C ASN A 317 -14.78 23.92 22.50
N GLU A 318 -13.75 24.02 23.35
CA GLU A 318 -12.56 24.81 23.04
C GLU A 318 -11.89 24.33 21.74
N PRO A 319 -11.49 25.25 20.83
CA PRO A 319 -10.76 24.89 19.62
C PRO A 319 -9.47 24.14 19.90
N TYR A 320 -9.14 23.16 19.10
CA TYR A 320 -7.95 22.35 19.22
C TYR A 320 -7.15 22.31 17.91
N GLN A 321 -5.90 21.90 18.03
CA GLN A 321 -4.98 21.72 16.92
C GLN A 321 -4.62 20.24 16.78
N ILE A 322 -4.47 19.77 15.55
CA ILE A 322 -3.89 18.46 15.24
C ILE A 322 -2.51 18.69 14.65
N TRP A 323 -1.48 18.30 15.40
CA TRP A 323 -0.10 18.44 14.98
C TRP A 323 0.49 17.09 14.56
N GLN A 324 1.04 17.05 13.35
CA GLN A 324 1.66 15.85 12.77
C GLN A 324 3.18 15.98 12.61
N GLY A 325 3.83 16.85 13.35
CA GLY A 325 5.25 17.14 13.18
C GLY A 325 6.14 15.93 13.32
N ARG A 326 6.01 15.16 14.40
CA ARG A 326 6.81 13.97 14.70
C ARG A 326 6.01 12.72 15.03
N CYS A 327 4.69 12.82 15.05
CA CYS A 327 3.79 11.69 15.27
C CYS A 327 2.48 11.86 14.47
N GLY A 328 1.94 10.76 13.97
CA GLY A 328 0.74 10.78 13.15
C GLY A 328 0.67 9.53 12.27
N ASN A 329 0.02 9.64 11.14
CA ASN A 329 0.00 8.57 10.15
C ASN A 329 0.41 9.11 8.76
N PHE A 330 0.22 8.30 7.73
CA PHE A 330 0.59 8.64 6.36
C PHE A 330 -0.07 9.93 5.84
N THR A 331 -1.19 10.38 6.42
CA THR A 331 -1.87 11.61 5.99
C THR A 331 -1.02 12.87 6.15
N ARG A 332 0.03 12.82 7.02
CA ARG A 332 1.02 13.88 7.15
C ARG A 332 1.68 14.24 5.81
N PHE A 333 1.81 13.29 4.91
CA PHE A 333 2.54 13.45 3.65
C PHE A 333 1.63 13.87 2.49
N ILE A 334 0.35 14.13 2.74
CA ILE A 334 -0.57 14.64 1.73
C ILE A 334 -0.24 16.11 1.46
N ASN A 335 0.17 16.41 0.25
CA ASN A 335 0.51 17.76 -0.16
C ASN A 335 -0.72 18.61 -0.52
N HIS A 336 -0.52 19.92 -0.54
CA HIS A 336 -1.52 20.85 -1.06
C HIS A 336 -1.56 20.87 -2.59
N SER A 337 -2.79 20.94 -3.14
CA SER A 337 -3.03 21.41 -4.49
C SER A 337 -4.25 22.34 -4.53
N CYS A 338 -4.15 23.42 -5.33
CA CYS A 338 -5.30 24.30 -5.61
C CYS A 338 -6.37 23.61 -6.50
N ALA A 339 -6.01 22.49 -7.15
CA ALA A 339 -6.91 21.57 -7.85
C ALA A 339 -6.85 20.17 -7.19
N SER A 340 -7.10 20.12 -5.88
CA SER A 340 -6.96 18.92 -5.07
C SER A 340 -7.95 17.82 -5.46
N ASN A 341 -7.47 16.57 -5.47
CA ASN A 341 -8.25 15.36 -5.73
C ASN A 341 -8.78 14.67 -4.47
N CYS A 342 -8.50 15.22 -3.29
CA CYS A 342 -9.10 14.85 -2.02
C CYS A 342 -9.59 16.08 -1.25
N ALA A 343 -10.35 15.84 -0.18
CA ALA A 343 -10.83 16.87 0.74
C ALA A 343 -10.75 16.39 2.19
N PHE A 344 -10.53 17.32 3.13
CA PHE A 344 -10.77 17.05 4.54
C PHE A 344 -12.29 17.14 4.83
N GLN A 345 -12.81 16.14 5.50
CA GLN A 345 -14.21 16.09 5.94
C GLN A 345 -14.27 15.85 7.44
N THR A 346 -14.95 16.74 8.15
CA THR A 346 -15.28 16.53 9.56
C THR A 346 -16.35 15.43 9.66
N PHE A 347 -16.12 14.47 10.53
CA PHE A 347 -16.99 13.34 10.77
C PHE A 347 -17.08 13.05 12.26
N SER A 348 -18.24 12.64 12.75
CA SER A 348 -18.40 12.25 14.15
C SER A 348 -18.52 10.73 14.23
N TRP A 349 -17.74 10.13 15.11
CA TRP A 349 -17.79 8.70 15.37
C TRP A 349 -17.74 8.43 16.87
N LEU A 350 -18.76 7.77 17.40
CA LEU A 350 -18.93 7.43 18.82
C LEU A 350 -18.64 8.61 19.75
N GLY A 351 -19.24 9.78 19.47
CA GLY A 351 -19.09 10.99 20.27
C GLY A 351 -17.75 11.71 20.12
N VAL A 352 -16.89 11.29 19.19
CA VAL A 352 -15.59 11.94 18.93
C VAL A 352 -15.60 12.56 17.54
N GLN A 353 -15.26 13.83 17.45
CA GLN A 353 -15.04 14.49 16.17
C GLN A 353 -13.74 13.99 15.53
N ARG A 354 -13.84 13.54 14.29
CA ARG A 354 -12.76 13.04 13.46
C ARG A 354 -12.60 13.90 12.22
N ILE A 355 -11.41 13.88 11.62
CA ILE A 355 -11.15 14.49 10.33
C ILE A 355 -10.70 13.40 9.36
N VAL A 356 -11.48 13.19 8.32
CA VAL A 356 -11.26 12.14 7.33
C VAL A 356 -10.81 12.77 6.02
N VAL A 357 -9.79 12.20 5.40
CA VAL A 357 -9.40 12.52 4.03
C VAL A 357 -10.28 11.71 3.09
N VAL A 358 -11.06 12.38 2.28
CA VAL A 358 -12.04 11.78 1.36
C VAL A 358 -11.63 12.04 -0.08
N SER A 359 -11.61 11.01 -0.90
CA SER A 359 -11.32 11.09 -2.33
C SER A 359 -12.43 11.80 -3.11
N LYS A 360 -12.07 12.60 -4.10
CA LYS A 360 -12.96 13.14 -5.14
C LYS A 360 -12.92 12.32 -6.43
N GLY A 361 -12.22 11.18 -6.40
CA GLY A 361 -11.85 10.34 -7.53
C GLY A 361 -10.35 10.45 -7.80
N VAL A 362 -9.59 9.41 -7.48
CA VAL A 362 -8.13 9.35 -7.66
C VAL A 362 -7.77 8.07 -8.38
N ALA A 363 -6.99 8.17 -9.45
CA ALA A 363 -6.52 6.99 -10.16
C ALA A 363 -5.29 6.36 -9.45
N ALA A 364 -5.06 5.08 -9.70
CA ALA A 364 -3.84 4.42 -9.23
C ALA A 364 -2.60 5.11 -9.82
N GLY A 365 -1.62 5.39 -8.98
CA GLY A 365 -0.38 6.07 -9.36
C GLY A 365 -0.43 7.59 -9.27
N GLU A 366 -1.56 8.20 -8.97
CA GLU A 366 -1.67 9.65 -8.76
C GLU A 366 -1.25 10.09 -7.36
N GLU A 367 -0.66 11.29 -7.25
CA GLU A 367 -0.41 11.95 -5.97
C GLU A 367 -1.74 12.35 -5.33
N LEU A 368 -1.92 11.97 -4.07
CA LEU A 368 -3.04 12.39 -3.24
C LEU A 368 -2.79 13.81 -2.75
N THR A 369 -3.72 14.72 -3.01
CA THR A 369 -3.61 16.14 -2.64
C THR A 369 -4.88 16.66 -2.01
N VAL A 370 -4.74 17.60 -1.08
CA VAL A 370 -5.86 18.32 -0.44
C VAL A 370 -5.68 19.83 -0.54
N ASP A 371 -6.74 20.57 -0.32
CA ASP A 371 -6.67 22.03 -0.16
C ASP A 371 -6.43 22.36 1.31
N TYR A 372 -5.29 23.01 1.61
CA TYR A 372 -4.95 23.43 2.98
C TYR A 372 -5.74 24.65 3.46
N SER A 373 -6.65 25.20 2.64
CA SER A 373 -7.41 26.43 2.85
C SER A 373 -6.56 27.72 2.79
N ASN A 374 -7.24 28.86 2.73
CA ASN A 374 -6.56 30.16 2.71
C ASN A 374 -5.88 30.46 4.06
N HIS A 375 -6.52 30.07 5.16
CA HIS A 375 -5.98 30.30 6.51
C HIS A 375 -4.57 29.73 6.73
N TYR A 376 -4.27 28.55 6.17
CA TYR A 376 -2.92 27.98 6.21
C TYR A 376 -1.89 28.91 5.54
N TRP A 377 -2.24 29.46 4.38
CA TRP A 377 -1.34 30.30 3.61
C TRP A 377 -1.19 31.71 4.19
N ASP A 378 -2.20 32.22 4.87
CA ASP A 378 -2.18 33.55 5.48
C ASP A 378 -1.24 33.61 6.70
N ASN A 379 -1.11 32.49 7.42
CA ASN A 379 -0.31 32.40 8.64
C ASN A 379 1.13 31.92 8.43
N LEU A 380 1.48 31.46 7.24
CA LEU A 380 2.80 30.88 6.98
C LEU A 380 3.45 31.56 5.76
N ASP A 381 4.73 31.97 5.93
CA ASP A 381 5.53 32.51 4.83
C ASP A 381 6.03 31.37 3.90
N LYS A 382 5.11 30.70 3.25
CA LYS A 382 5.37 29.59 2.32
C LYS A 382 4.89 29.89 0.90
N ILE A 383 5.53 29.30 -0.08
CA ILE A 383 5.16 29.37 -1.49
C ILE A 383 4.35 28.13 -1.85
N CYS A 384 3.24 28.30 -2.55
CA CYS A 384 2.49 27.19 -3.11
C CYS A 384 3.24 26.55 -4.29
N LEU A 385 3.58 25.28 -4.16
CA LEU A 385 4.30 24.49 -5.16
C LEU A 385 3.36 23.54 -5.95
N CYS A 386 2.04 23.80 -5.97
CA CYS A 386 1.09 22.87 -6.63
C CYS A 386 1.29 22.79 -8.15
N GLY A 387 1.81 23.85 -8.78
CA GLY A 387 2.02 23.87 -10.24
C GLY A 387 0.76 24.08 -11.07
N GLU A 388 -0.41 24.12 -10.43
CA GLU A 388 -1.70 24.15 -11.11
C GLU A 388 -1.94 25.45 -11.90
N PRO A 389 -2.58 25.36 -13.07
CA PRO A 389 -3.01 26.55 -13.82
C PRO A 389 -3.92 27.48 -13.01
N CYS A 390 -4.79 26.90 -12.16
CA CYS A 390 -5.72 27.60 -11.27
C CYS A 390 -5.11 27.97 -9.90
N CYS A 391 -3.79 27.92 -9.72
CA CYS A 391 -3.14 28.20 -8.44
C CYS A 391 -3.55 29.59 -7.90
N ARG A 392 -4.17 29.63 -6.73
CA ARG A 392 -4.64 30.85 -6.04
C ARG A 392 -3.50 31.71 -5.48
N PHE A 393 -2.31 31.13 -5.31
CA PHE A 393 -1.15 31.74 -4.64
C PHE A 393 0.00 32.04 -5.61
N LYS A 394 -0.27 32.23 -6.90
CA LYS A 394 0.74 32.50 -7.95
C LYS A 394 1.55 33.76 -7.67
N ASP A 395 0.91 34.78 -7.14
CA ASP A 395 1.58 36.11 -6.97
C ASP A 395 2.58 36.07 -5.81
N ARG A 396 2.39 35.24 -4.80
CA ARG A 396 3.40 35.04 -3.74
C ARG A 396 4.73 34.51 -4.28
N ARG A 397 4.73 33.66 -5.32
CA ARG A 397 5.95 33.22 -6.00
C ARG A 397 6.71 34.39 -6.66
N LYS A 398 5.99 35.29 -7.30
CA LYS A 398 6.56 36.45 -7.99
C LYS A 398 7.19 37.44 -6.99
N HIS A 399 6.52 37.65 -5.85
CA HIS A 399 7.06 38.50 -4.80
C HIS A 399 8.33 37.95 -4.19
N LYS A 400 8.38 36.68 -3.84
CA LYS A 400 9.57 36.01 -3.27
C LYS A 400 10.72 35.98 -4.25
N ALA A 401 10.51 35.62 -5.51
CA ALA A 401 11.54 35.67 -6.55
C ALA A 401 12.10 37.08 -6.77
N ALA A 402 11.25 38.11 -6.69
CA ALA A 402 11.69 39.51 -6.78
C ALA A 402 12.48 39.97 -5.54
N GLU A 403 12.16 39.46 -4.34
CA GLU A 403 12.93 39.75 -3.13
C GLU A 403 14.27 38.99 -3.10
N GLU A 404 14.34 37.78 -3.56
CA GLU A 404 15.60 37.01 -3.68
C GLU A 404 16.56 37.66 -4.69
N LEU A 405 16.04 38.14 -5.82
CA LEU A 405 16.81 38.89 -6.79
C LEU A 405 17.35 40.25 -6.22
N ARG A 406 16.59 40.88 -5.32
CA ARG A 406 17.02 42.13 -4.65
C ARG A 406 18.03 41.90 -3.51
N ARG A 407 18.03 40.71 -2.91
CA ARG A 407 18.99 40.32 -1.84
C ARG A 407 20.30 39.76 -2.39
N GLY A 408 20.29 39.30 -3.65
CA GLY A 408 21.46 38.74 -4.35
C GLY A 408 22.22 39.76 -5.21
N SER A 409 21.76 40.99 -5.27
CA SER A 409 22.44 42.18 -5.87
C SER A 409 22.97 43.11 -4.74
#